data_8a361d9e97cc2342c647141612556f99
#
_entry.id   8a361d9e97cc2342c647141612556f99
#
_cell.length_a   1.000
_cell.length_b   1.000
_cell.length_c   1.000
_cell.angle_alpha   90.00
_cell.angle_beta   90.00
_cell.angle_gamma   90.00
#
_symmetry.space_group_name_H-M   'P 1'
#
loop_
_entity.id
_entity.type
_entity.pdbx_description
1 polymer ?
#
loop_
_entity_poly.entity_id
_entity_poly.type
_entity_poly.pdbx_seq_one_letter_code
_entity_poly.pdbx_strand_id
1 'polypeptide(L)'
;MMFRRAMSAITVAVIATGVMVGAVRAANDARYPDWKGMWTRWVPPRATLEPNGGFTAGGQPSHDQTKPWGRGQEVPLTPEYQKIFEDSLADQANGGQGNFFDHAVRCMPGGMPLMTIAFGAMEFIVTPETTYIEPGGTEPLRRIYTDGRDWPTDLDPAPTYAGYSIGRWIDEDGDGVYDVLEVETRGPFKGPRVYDATGLPLHFDNQSVFRERIFRDKDDPKILHDVITTIDHALTRPWTVDKKYVHSPNPRPRWGEANCAESMNNSMIAIGRESYYMSGDGMLMPVRKNQPPPDLRYFKPSQK
;
A
#
# COMPACT_ATOMS: atom_id res chain seq x y z
N MET A 1 -52.33 -32.96 -26.12
CA MET A 1 -52.37 -32.61 -24.70
C MET A 1 -51.06 -32.95 -23.95
N MET A 2 -50.16 -33.76 -24.52
CA MET A 2 -48.87 -34.14 -23.87
C MET A 2 -47.75 -33.10 -23.96
N PHE A 3 -47.70 -32.26 -24.96
CA PHE A 3 -46.61 -31.26 -25.13
C PHE A 3 -46.63 -30.06 -24.14
N ARG A 4 -47.82 -29.70 -23.62
CA ARG A 4 -47.91 -28.57 -22.66
C ARG A 4 -47.40 -28.90 -21.25
N ARG A 5 -47.44 -30.18 -20.83
CA ARG A 5 -46.95 -30.57 -19.49
C ARG A 5 -45.41 -30.67 -19.42
N ALA A 6 -44.75 -31.01 -20.51
CA ALA A 6 -43.29 -31.10 -20.56
C ALA A 6 -42.61 -29.73 -20.50
N MET A 7 -43.17 -28.69 -21.13
CA MET A 7 -42.60 -27.33 -21.08
C MET A 7 -42.71 -26.70 -19.70
N SER A 8 -43.80 -26.96 -18.93
CA SER A 8 -43.96 -26.42 -17.59
C SER A 8 -42.96 -27.02 -16.59
N ALA A 9 -42.59 -28.30 -16.73
CA ALA A 9 -41.61 -28.95 -15.84
C ALA A 9 -40.18 -28.44 -16.06
N ILE A 10 -39.80 -28.15 -17.30
CA ILE A 10 -38.46 -27.62 -17.63
C ILE A 10 -38.30 -26.18 -17.12
N THR A 11 -39.34 -25.35 -17.23
CA THR A 11 -39.30 -23.95 -16.76
C THR A 11 -39.18 -23.87 -15.24
N VAL A 12 -39.87 -24.73 -14.50
CA VAL A 12 -39.75 -24.79 -13.01
C VAL A 12 -38.38 -25.28 -12.56
N ALA A 13 -37.80 -26.26 -13.25
CA ALA A 13 -36.46 -26.77 -12.91
C ALA A 13 -35.36 -25.74 -13.14
N VAL A 14 -35.41 -24.93 -14.21
CA VAL A 14 -34.43 -23.88 -14.50
C VAL A 14 -34.56 -22.73 -13.52
N ILE A 15 -35.74 -22.34 -13.08
CA ILE A 15 -35.94 -21.30 -12.07
C ILE A 15 -35.45 -21.77 -10.69
N ALA A 16 -35.73 -23.02 -10.31
CA ALA A 16 -35.30 -23.57 -9.04
C ALA A 16 -33.76 -23.69 -8.94
N THR A 17 -33.08 -24.12 -10.00
CA THR A 17 -31.61 -24.16 -10.04
C THR A 17 -30.99 -22.77 -10.02
N GLY A 18 -31.55 -21.79 -10.72
CA GLY A 18 -31.06 -20.41 -10.69
C GLY A 18 -31.18 -19.76 -9.31
N VAL A 19 -32.27 -20.03 -8.58
CA VAL A 19 -32.47 -19.52 -7.22
C VAL A 19 -31.53 -20.19 -6.21
N MET A 20 -31.29 -21.51 -6.34
CA MET A 20 -30.34 -22.19 -5.45
C MET A 20 -28.89 -21.72 -5.64
N VAL A 21 -28.43 -21.53 -6.87
CA VAL A 21 -27.07 -21.02 -7.15
C VAL A 21 -26.90 -19.60 -6.64
N GLY A 22 -27.91 -18.75 -6.80
CA GLY A 22 -27.89 -17.39 -6.26
C GLY A 22 -27.88 -17.35 -4.73
N ALA A 23 -28.64 -18.21 -4.07
CA ALA A 23 -28.68 -18.30 -2.61
C ALA A 23 -27.37 -18.85 -2.00
N VAL A 24 -26.76 -19.85 -2.64
CA VAL A 24 -25.46 -20.40 -2.21
C VAL A 24 -24.35 -19.35 -2.36
N ARG A 25 -24.35 -18.58 -3.45
CA ARG A 25 -23.36 -17.52 -3.66
C ARG A 25 -23.53 -16.39 -2.65
N ALA A 26 -24.75 -15.93 -2.40
CA ALA A 26 -25.02 -14.90 -1.41
C ALA A 26 -24.67 -15.34 0.03
N ALA A 27 -24.90 -16.62 0.37
CA ALA A 27 -24.54 -17.18 1.65
C ALA A 27 -23.01 -17.31 1.82
N ASN A 28 -22.27 -17.61 0.74
CA ASN A 28 -20.80 -17.60 0.78
C ASN A 28 -20.25 -16.18 0.93
N ASP A 29 -20.81 -15.21 0.22
CA ASP A 29 -20.37 -13.80 0.32
C ASP A 29 -20.61 -13.23 1.72
N ALA A 30 -21.65 -13.66 2.43
CA ALA A 30 -21.97 -13.23 3.79
C ALA A 30 -20.97 -13.71 4.86
N ARG A 31 -20.12 -14.68 4.53
CA ARG A 31 -19.07 -15.15 5.45
C ARG A 31 -17.83 -14.24 5.48
N TYR A 32 -17.69 -13.35 4.50
CA TYR A 32 -16.53 -12.47 4.41
C TYR A 32 -16.82 -11.09 5.02
N PRO A 33 -15.84 -10.48 5.71
CA PRO A 33 -16.05 -9.16 6.30
C PRO A 33 -16.23 -8.09 5.23
N ASP A 34 -17.11 -7.13 5.51
CA ASP A 34 -17.24 -5.94 4.67
C ASP A 34 -16.17 -4.91 5.02
N TRP A 35 -15.05 -4.95 4.29
CA TRP A 35 -13.94 -3.99 4.41
C TRP A 35 -13.96 -2.91 3.32
N LYS A 36 -15.09 -2.76 2.62
CA LYS A 36 -15.25 -1.75 1.57
C LYS A 36 -15.03 -0.34 2.08
N GLY A 37 -14.68 0.54 1.16
CA GLY A 37 -14.51 1.96 1.39
C GLY A 37 -13.05 2.36 1.58
N MET A 38 -12.86 3.60 1.95
CA MET A 38 -11.56 4.21 2.02
C MET A 38 -10.94 4.00 3.41
N TRP A 39 -9.74 3.46 3.42
CA TRP A 39 -8.90 3.32 4.59
C TRP A 39 -7.70 4.25 4.48
N THR A 40 -7.43 4.99 5.53
CA THR A 40 -6.24 5.86 5.61
C THR A 40 -5.35 5.39 6.74
N ARG A 41 -4.06 5.68 6.66
CA ARG A 41 -3.17 5.32 7.75
C ARG A 41 -3.62 5.98 9.05
N TRP A 42 -3.52 5.24 10.14
CA TRP A 42 -3.74 5.78 11.47
C TRP A 42 -2.62 6.75 11.85
N VAL A 43 -2.99 7.86 12.47
CA VAL A 43 -2.04 8.87 12.99
C VAL A 43 -2.28 9.01 14.48
N PRO A 44 -1.25 8.91 15.34
CA PRO A 44 -1.43 9.07 16.78
C PRO A 44 -2.07 10.43 17.13
N PRO A 45 -2.96 10.49 18.13
CA PRO A 45 -3.72 11.71 18.47
C PRO A 45 -2.86 12.93 18.86
N ARG A 46 -1.59 12.74 19.14
CA ARG A 46 -0.62 13.80 19.51
C ARG A 46 0.53 13.96 18.52
N ALA A 47 0.41 13.39 17.34
CA ALA A 47 1.40 13.61 16.30
C ALA A 47 1.40 15.10 15.95
N THR A 48 2.41 15.82 16.43
CA THR A 48 2.78 17.08 15.80
C THR A 48 3.14 16.72 14.37
N LEU A 49 2.45 17.30 13.42
CA LEU A 49 2.77 17.20 11.99
C LEU A 49 4.10 17.94 11.74
N GLU A 50 5.18 17.45 12.32
CA GLU A 50 6.49 17.79 11.82
C GLU A 50 6.49 17.48 10.32
N PRO A 51 7.08 18.34 9.47
CA PRO A 51 6.99 18.20 8.02
C PRO A 51 7.30 16.80 7.50
N ASN A 52 8.07 16.01 8.25
CA ASN A 52 8.46 14.64 7.91
C ASN A 52 7.89 13.58 8.85
N GLY A 53 7.34 13.94 10.01
CA GLY A 53 6.92 13.00 11.06
C GLY A 53 5.71 12.14 10.69
N GLY A 54 4.87 12.63 9.80
CA GLY A 54 3.67 11.92 9.36
C GLY A 54 3.92 10.70 8.49
N PHE A 55 5.11 10.56 7.90
CA PHE A 55 5.42 9.46 6.96
C PHE A 55 6.16 8.29 7.62
N THR A 56 6.94 8.52 8.67
CA THR A 56 7.62 7.46 9.40
C THR A 56 6.69 6.61 10.24
N ALA A 57 5.71 7.23 10.87
CA ALA A 57 4.75 6.51 11.70
C ALA A 57 3.98 5.45 10.92
N GLY A 58 3.70 5.67 9.61
CA GLY A 58 3.11 4.69 8.69
C GLY A 58 1.91 3.91 9.24
N GLY A 59 1.17 4.51 10.21
CA GLY A 59 0.15 3.80 10.96
C GLY A 59 0.68 2.90 12.08
N GLN A 60 1.93 3.04 12.48
CA GLN A 60 2.57 2.21 13.52
C GLN A 60 2.41 2.82 14.91
N PRO A 61 1.61 2.22 15.82
CA PRO A 61 1.49 2.70 17.20
C PRO A 61 2.79 2.64 18.00
N SER A 62 3.67 1.69 17.66
CA SER A 62 4.96 1.47 18.32
C SER A 62 6.05 2.46 17.92
N HIS A 63 5.80 3.33 16.92
CA HIS A 63 6.77 4.30 16.49
C HIS A 63 6.93 5.44 17.54
N ASP A 64 8.13 5.61 18.05
CA ASP A 64 8.45 6.70 18.98
C ASP A 64 8.69 8.01 18.20
N GLN A 65 7.69 8.87 18.19
CA GLN A 65 7.71 10.15 17.48
C GLN A 65 8.55 11.24 18.17
N THR A 66 9.02 11.00 19.41
CA THR A 66 9.90 11.94 20.12
C THR A 66 11.34 11.83 19.63
N LYS A 67 11.68 10.75 18.92
CA LYS A 67 13.00 10.53 18.36
C LYS A 67 13.15 11.22 17.00
N PRO A 68 14.39 11.59 16.62
CA PRO A 68 14.65 12.16 15.31
C PRO A 68 14.18 11.27 14.16
N TRP A 69 14.03 11.86 12.98
CA TRP A 69 13.66 11.18 11.74
C TRP A 69 14.42 9.86 11.54
N GLY A 70 13.68 8.79 11.24
CA GLY A 70 14.21 7.44 11.04
C GLY A 70 14.66 6.71 12.31
N ARG A 71 14.65 7.36 13.47
CA ARG A 71 15.13 6.78 14.74
C ARG A 71 14.01 6.28 15.66
N GLY A 72 12.75 6.48 15.28
CA GLY A 72 11.58 6.10 16.09
C GLY A 72 11.24 4.62 16.09
N GLN A 73 11.96 3.79 15.32
CA GLN A 73 11.71 2.36 15.19
C GLN A 73 12.87 1.57 15.77
N GLU A 74 12.58 0.54 16.55
CA GLU A 74 13.58 -0.39 17.08
C GLU A 74 13.76 -1.58 16.14
N VAL A 75 14.34 -1.31 14.98
CA VAL A 75 14.53 -2.34 13.95
C VAL A 75 15.78 -3.16 14.25
N PRO A 76 15.71 -4.50 14.27
CA PRO A 76 16.87 -5.35 14.56
C PRO A 76 17.76 -5.55 13.32
N LEU A 77 18.32 -4.47 12.78
CA LEU A 77 19.23 -4.52 11.63
C LEU A 77 20.53 -5.25 11.97
N THR A 78 21.11 -5.91 10.97
CA THR A 78 22.51 -6.35 11.07
C THR A 78 23.44 -5.13 11.14
N PRO A 79 24.67 -5.27 11.66
CA PRO A 79 25.61 -4.13 11.71
C PRO A 79 25.88 -3.49 10.35
N GLU A 80 25.91 -4.28 9.28
CA GLU A 80 26.07 -3.80 7.91
C GLU A 80 24.89 -2.92 7.49
N TYR A 81 23.66 -3.41 7.65
CA TYR A 81 22.46 -2.69 7.27
C TYR A 81 22.17 -1.50 8.18
N GLN A 82 22.56 -1.59 9.45
CA GLN A 82 22.51 -0.43 10.36
C GLN A 82 23.37 0.72 9.81
N LYS A 83 24.59 0.40 9.35
CA LYS A 83 25.47 1.42 8.76
C LYS A 83 24.87 2.01 7.47
N ILE A 84 24.33 1.17 6.57
CA ILE A 84 23.67 1.62 5.34
C ILE A 84 22.51 2.57 5.68
N PHE A 85 21.73 2.25 6.71
CA PHE A 85 20.63 3.08 7.14
C PHE A 85 21.10 4.41 7.73
N GLU A 86 22.14 4.41 8.54
CA GLU A 86 22.71 5.63 9.11
C GLU A 86 23.30 6.56 8.05
N ASP A 87 24.00 6.00 7.07
CA ASP A 87 24.53 6.76 5.92
C ASP A 87 23.36 7.39 5.11
N SER A 88 22.26 6.64 4.92
CA SER A 88 21.04 7.13 4.27
C SER A 88 20.39 8.29 5.04
N LEU A 89 20.28 8.19 6.36
CA LEU A 89 19.73 9.26 7.20
C LEU A 89 20.62 10.51 7.19
N ALA A 90 21.94 10.31 7.17
CA ALA A 90 22.90 11.41 7.06
C ALA A 90 22.80 12.15 5.71
N ASP A 91 22.62 11.41 4.61
CA ASP A 91 22.37 11.99 3.29
C ASP A 91 21.09 12.83 3.29
N GLN A 92 19.98 12.27 3.83
CA GLN A 92 18.70 12.97 3.94
C GLN A 92 18.82 14.25 4.80
N ALA A 93 19.56 14.22 5.88
CA ALA A 93 19.80 15.40 6.73
C ALA A 93 20.55 16.53 5.98
N ASN A 94 21.29 16.19 4.93
CA ASN A 94 21.98 17.13 4.05
C ASN A 94 21.20 17.47 2.75
N GLY A 95 19.91 17.12 2.70
CA GLY A 95 19.01 17.43 1.57
C GLY A 95 18.99 16.38 0.47
N GLY A 96 19.67 15.23 0.65
CA GLY A 96 19.55 14.07 -0.23
C GLY A 96 18.27 13.26 0.04
N GLN A 97 18.06 12.21 -0.75
CA GLN A 97 16.90 11.32 -0.64
C GLN A 97 17.25 9.98 0.07
N GLY A 98 18.54 9.74 0.32
CA GLY A 98 19.02 8.50 0.88
C GLY A 98 18.58 7.28 0.07
N ASN A 99 18.30 6.17 0.76
CA ASN A 99 17.84 4.92 0.12
C ASN A 99 16.41 5.02 -0.47
N PHE A 100 15.70 6.10 -0.20
CA PHE A 100 14.36 6.34 -0.76
C PHE A 100 14.41 6.99 -2.16
N PHE A 101 15.59 7.24 -2.70
CA PHE A 101 15.83 7.95 -3.96
C PHE A 101 15.01 7.41 -5.14
N ASP A 102 15.04 6.11 -5.38
CA ASP A 102 14.37 5.50 -6.54
C ASP A 102 12.85 5.69 -6.50
N HIS A 103 12.24 5.61 -5.32
CA HIS A 103 10.80 5.83 -5.15
C HIS A 103 10.44 7.31 -5.25
N ALA A 104 11.22 8.19 -4.62
CA ALA A 104 10.92 9.61 -4.55
C ALA A 104 11.19 10.35 -5.87
N VAL A 105 12.25 10.00 -6.59
CA VAL A 105 12.76 10.75 -7.75
C VAL A 105 12.46 10.03 -9.07
N ARG A 106 12.59 8.71 -9.10
CA ARG A 106 12.42 7.90 -10.31
C ARG A 106 11.02 7.34 -10.48
N CYS A 107 10.08 7.71 -9.64
CA CYS A 107 8.69 7.27 -9.71
C CYS A 107 8.52 5.74 -9.70
N MET A 108 9.40 5.04 -9.02
CA MET A 108 9.27 3.61 -8.87
C MET A 108 8.22 3.30 -7.80
N PRO A 109 7.31 2.35 -8.05
CA PRO A 109 6.40 1.87 -7.03
C PRO A 109 7.15 1.36 -5.80
N GLY A 110 6.63 1.62 -4.61
CA GLY A 110 7.25 1.15 -3.38
C GLY A 110 7.21 -0.36 -3.23
N GLY A 111 6.10 -0.97 -3.63
CA GLY A 111 5.90 -2.40 -3.47
C GLY A 111 5.93 -2.87 -2.00
N MET A 112 6.06 -4.18 -1.79
CA MET A 112 6.15 -4.73 -0.44
C MET A 112 7.52 -4.51 0.19
N PRO A 113 7.57 -4.04 1.46
CA PRO A 113 6.47 -3.71 2.35
C PRO A 113 6.08 -2.22 2.34
N LEU A 114 6.76 -1.36 1.57
CA LEU A 114 6.56 0.10 1.58
C LEU A 114 5.11 0.49 1.27
N MET A 115 4.45 -0.23 0.36
CA MET A 115 3.05 0.02 0.01
C MET A 115 2.09 -0.05 1.21
N THR A 116 2.44 -0.80 2.27
CA THR A 116 1.62 -0.91 3.49
C THR A 116 1.64 0.35 4.37
N ILE A 117 2.43 1.37 4.01
CA ILE A 117 2.37 2.69 4.67
C ILE A 117 1.06 3.42 4.34
N ALA A 118 0.42 3.10 3.22
CA ALA A 118 -0.74 3.82 2.73
C ALA A 118 -0.48 5.34 2.63
N PHE A 119 0.48 5.75 1.80
CA PHE A 119 0.76 7.18 1.54
C PHE A 119 -0.47 7.94 1.09
N GLY A 120 -1.25 7.31 0.21
CA GLY A 120 -2.61 7.69 -0.08
C GLY A 120 -3.59 6.90 0.78
N ALA A 121 -4.86 6.96 0.44
CA ALA A 121 -5.83 6.02 0.97
C ALA A 121 -5.72 4.67 0.23
N MET A 122 -6.25 3.62 0.84
CA MET A 122 -6.36 2.33 0.19
C MET A 122 -7.76 1.75 0.31
N GLU A 123 -8.10 0.83 -0.60
CA GLU A 123 -9.36 0.10 -0.60
C GLU A 123 -9.10 -1.41 -0.56
N PHE A 124 -9.93 -2.11 0.20
CA PHE A 124 -9.96 -3.57 0.20
C PHE A 124 -11.16 -4.05 -0.61
N ILE A 125 -10.91 -4.92 -1.59
CA ILE A 125 -11.94 -5.59 -2.37
C ILE A 125 -11.85 -7.07 -2.06
N VAL A 126 -12.78 -7.55 -1.23
CA VAL A 126 -12.81 -8.93 -0.75
C VAL A 126 -13.71 -9.76 -1.66
N THR A 127 -13.14 -10.83 -2.23
CA THR A 127 -13.88 -11.90 -2.91
C THR A 127 -13.47 -13.25 -2.31
N PRO A 128 -14.26 -14.32 -2.49
CA PRO A 128 -13.91 -15.65 -1.96
C PRO A 128 -12.53 -16.15 -2.41
N GLU A 129 -12.17 -15.89 -3.67
CA GLU A 129 -10.97 -16.44 -4.29
C GLU A 129 -9.75 -15.51 -4.18
N THR A 130 -10.00 -14.22 -4.00
CA THR A 130 -8.92 -13.22 -3.99
C THR A 130 -9.33 -11.99 -3.20
N THR A 131 -8.48 -11.53 -2.33
CA THR A 131 -8.58 -10.20 -1.73
C THR A 131 -7.62 -9.26 -2.47
N TYR A 132 -8.15 -8.14 -2.92
CA TYR A 132 -7.38 -7.09 -3.57
C TYR A 132 -7.18 -5.95 -2.59
N ILE A 133 -5.96 -5.40 -2.57
CA ILE A 133 -5.67 -4.13 -1.92
C ILE A 133 -5.26 -3.16 -3.01
N GLU A 134 -6.05 -2.10 -3.17
CA GLU A 134 -5.76 -0.97 -4.07
C GLU A 134 -5.18 0.16 -3.24
N PRO A 135 -3.88 0.32 -3.17
CA PRO A 135 -3.27 1.47 -2.50
C PRO A 135 -3.36 2.67 -3.43
N GLY A 136 -3.82 3.79 -2.90
CA GLY A 136 -3.81 5.04 -3.66
C GLY A 136 -2.39 5.46 -4.04
N GLY A 137 -2.27 6.28 -5.08
CA GLY A 137 -0.98 6.78 -5.55
C GLY A 137 -0.42 5.96 -6.71
N THR A 138 0.89 5.75 -6.70
CA THR A 138 1.64 5.04 -7.76
C THR A 138 1.90 3.57 -7.42
N GLU A 139 1.35 3.08 -6.32
CA GLU A 139 1.54 1.71 -5.88
C GLU A 139 0.74 0.72 -6.74
N PRO A 140 1.27 -0.48 -6.95
CA PRO A 140 0.57 -1.48 -7.75
C PRO A 140 -0.60 -2.09 -6.97
N LEU A 141 -1.65 -2.48 -7.70
CA LEU A 141 -2.71 -3.32 -7.16
C LEU A 141 -2.12 -4.62 -6.60
N ARG A 142 -2.35 -4.88 -5.32
CA ARG A 142 -1.94 -6.12 -4.67
C ARG A 142 -3.04 -7.17 -4.75
N ARG A 143 -2.67 -8.40 -5.11
CA ARG A 143 -3.54 -9.58 -5.12
C ARG A 143 -3.11 -10.55 -4.06
N ILE A 144 -4.03 -10.92 -3.17
CA ILE A 144 -3.84 -11.94 -2.14
C ILE A 144 -4.78 -13.09 -2.52
N TYR A 145 -4.22 -14.19 -2.96
CA TYR A 145 -5.00 -15.35 -3.39
C TYR A 145 -5.50 -16.14 -2.18
N THR A 146 -6.81 -16.30 -2.07
CA THR A 146 -7.50 -16.96 -0.95
C THR A 146 -8.28 -18.20 -1.37
N ASP A 147 -8.03 -18.69 -2.58
CA ASP A 147 -8.70 -19.85 -3.18
C ASP A 147 -8.09 -21.21 -2.78
N GLY A 148 -7.13 -21.19 -1.86
CA GLY A 148 -6.48 -22.41 -1.36
C GLY A 148 -5.41 -22.98 -2.29
N ARG A 149 -4.93 -22.19 -3.26
CA ARG A 149 -3.85 -22.62 -4.15
C ARG A 149 -2.53 -22.83 -3.43
N ASP A 150 -1.72 -23.72 -3.95
CA ASP A 150 -0.33 -23.88 -3.53
C ASP A 150 0.57 -22.78 -4.11
N TRP A 151 1.76 -22.64 -3.53
CA TRP A 151 2.81 -21.78 -4.09
C TRP A 151 3.20 -22.28 -5.48
N PRO A 152 3.32 -21.40 -6.46
CA PRO A 152 3.81 -21.80 -7.77
C PRO A 152 5.23 -22.37 -7.64
N THR A 153 5.47 -23.51 -8.26
CA THR A 153 6.79 -24.17 -8.29
C THR A 153 7.81 -23.36 -9.05
N ASP A 154 7.34 -22.55 -9.97
CA ASP A 154 8.11 -21.64 -10.80
C ASP A 154 7.42 -20.28 -10.68
N LEU A 155 7.87 -19.48 -9.70
CA LEU A 155 7.42 -18.10 -9.60
C LEU A 155 7.85 -17.43 -10.90
N ASP A 156 6.87 -16.97 -11.68
CA ASP A 156 7.04 -16.29 -12.95
C ASP A 156 8.38 -15.52 -12.98
N PRO A 157 9.24 -15.73 -13.98
CA PRO A 157 10.49 -15.00 -14.11
C PRO A 157 10.31 -13.47 -14.13
N ALA A 158 9.09 -12.96 -14.30
CA ALA A 158 8.79 -11.53 -14.23
C ALA A 158 8.56 -11.09 -12.77
N PRO A 159 9.55 -10.46 -12.11
CA PRO A 159 9.38 -9.96 -10.76
C PRO A 159 8.35 -8.83 -10.71
N THR A 160 7.60 -8.75 -9.60
CA THR A 160 6.60 -7.71 -9.34
C THR A 160 6.98 -6.86 -8.11
N TYR A 161 6.50 -5.63 -8.04
CA TYR A 161 6.73 -4.80 -6.85
C TYR A 161 5.98 -5.32 -5.62
N ALA A 162 4.78 -5.84 -5.80
CA ALA A 162 3.96 -6.38 -4.71
C ALA A 162 4.36 -7.80 -4.27
N GLY A 163 5.19 -8.50 -5.04
CA GLY A 163 5.48 -9.93 -4.83
C GLY A 163 4.29 -10.82 -5.16
N TYR A 164 4.31 -12.04 -4.66
CA TYR A 164 3.22 -13.02 -4.76
C TYR A 164 2.66 -13.29 -3.37
N SER A 165 1.35 -13.14 -3.18
CA SER A 165 0.71 -13.27 -1.87
C SER A 165 -0.33 -14.39 -1.89
N ILE A 166 -0.21 -15.31 -0.95
CA ILE A 166 -1.25 -16.31 -0.63
C ILE A 166 -1.81 -15.97 0.76
N GLY A 167 -3.12 -16.02 0.88
CA GLY A 167 -3.82 -15.77 2.13
C GLY A 167 -4.84 -16.85 2.45
N ARG A 168 -5.28 -16.84 3.69
CA ARG A 168 -6.42 -17.63 4.15
C ARG A 168 -7.27 -16.81 5.12
N TRP A 169 -8.56 -16.96 4.99
CA TRP A 169 -9.51 -16.38 5.91
C TRP A 169 -9.70 -17.29 7.12
N ILE A 170 -9.71 -16.72 8.31
CA ILE A 170 -9.88 -17.42 9.59
C ILE A 170 -11.14 -16.89 10.25
N ASP A 171 -11.95 -17.80 10.75
CA ASP A 171 -13.07 -17.58 11.66
C ASP A 171 -12.51 -17.89 13.07
N GLU A 172 -12.09 -16.85 13.79
CA GLU A 172 -11.37 -16.99 15.07
C GLU A 172 -12.30 -17.30 16.24
N ASP A 173 -13.51 -16.76 16.19
CA ASP A 173 -14.49 -16.93 17.28
C ASP A 173 -15.52 -18.06 17.01
N GLY A 174 -15.53 -18.61 15.79
CA GLY A 174 -16.35 -19.74 15.41
C GLY A 174 -17.81 -19.41 15.14
N ASP A 175 -18.12 -18.14 14.84
CA ASP A 175 -19.49 -17.69 14.58
C ASP A 175 -19.96 -17.94 13.13
N GLY A 176 -19.06 -18.42 12.26
CA GLY A 176 -19.30 -18.72 10.85
C GLY A 176 -18.97 -17.56 9.92
N VAL A 177 -18.46 -16.44 10.44
CA VAL A 177 -17.97 -15.28 9.69
C VAL A 177 -16.45 -15.18 9.86
N TYR A 178 -15.77 -14.81 8.81
CA TYR A 178 -14.32 -14.64 8.87
C TYR A 178 -13.94 -13.32 9.53
N ASP A 179 -12.98 -13.38 10.45
CA ASP A 179 -12.47 -12.20 11.19
C ASP A 179 -11.12 -11.74 10.71
N VAL A 180 -10.26 -12.69 10.34
CA VAL A 180 -8.84 -12.47 10.11
C VAL A 180 -8.45 -12.96 8.74
N LEU A 181 -7.69 -12.16 8.01
CA LEU A 181 -6.96 -12.58 6.82
C LEU A 181 -5.49 -12.77 7.18
N GLU A 182 -5.04 -14.03 7.20
CA GLU A 182 -3.62 -14.36 7.29
C GLU A 182 -3.01 -14.41 5.90
N VAL A 183 -1.85 -13.76 5.73
CA VAL A 183 -1.18 -13.65 4.44
C VAL A 183 0.30 -13.98 4.58
N GLU A 184 0.83 -14.67 3.58
CA GLU A 184 2.27 -14.74 3.37
C GLU A 184 2.59 -14.21 1.96
N THR A 185 3.60 -13.33 1.87
CA THR A 185 4.07 -12.76 0.62
C THR A 185 5.54 -13.09 0.40
N ARG A 186 5.86 -13.56 -0.79
CA ARG A 186 7.22 -13.91 -1.22
C ARG A 186 7.58 -13.24 -2.55
N GLY A 187 8.88 -13.17 -2.85
CA GLY A 187 9.39 -12.77 -4.17
C GLY A 187 8.99 -13.71 -5.30
N PRO A 188 9.45 -13.43 -6.55
CA PRO A 188 10.48 -12.44 -6.86
C PRO A 188 9.94 -11.01 -6.83
N PHE A 189 10.69 -10.14 -6.15
CA PHE A 189 10.35 -8.72 -6.09
C PHE A 189 11.13 -7.92 -7.12
N LYS A 190 10.50 -6.86 -7.63
CA LYS A 190 11.12 -5.91 -8.55
C LYS A 190 11.63 -4.68 -7.79
N GLY A 191 12.80 -4.20 -8.16
CA GLY A 191 13.41 -2.97 -7.65
C GLY A 191 13.98 -3.05 -6.23
N PRO A 192 14.63 -1.97 -5.80
CA PRO A 192 15.12 -1.86 -4.44
C PRO A 192 13.98 -1.84 -3.44
N ARG A 193 14.21 -2.43 -2.28
CA ARG A 193 13.22 -2.49 -1.22
C ARG A 193 13.68 -1.66 -0.04
N VAL A 194 12.78 -0.78 0.37
CA VAL A 194 12.87 -0.08 1.65
C VAL A 194 11.60 -0.37 2.43
N TYR A 195 11.70 -0.38 3.73
CA TYR A 195 10.56 -0.68 4.60
C TYR A 195 9.57 0.48 4.67
N ASP A 196 10.10 1.70 4.70
CA ASP A 196 9.30 2.93 4.81
C ASP A 196 10.00 4.13 4.16
N ALA A 197 9.39 5.30 4.28
CA ALA A 197 9.88 6.55 3.70
C ALA A 197 11.19 7.06 4.30
N THR A 198 11.67 6.48 5.40
CA THR A 198 12.99 6.82 5.95
C THR A 198 14.13 6.21 5.15
N GLY A 199 13.81 5.31 4.21
CA GLY A 199 14.80 4.55 3.48
C GLY A 199 15.40 3.41 4.30
N LEU A 200 14.66 2.89 5.29
CA LEU A 200 15.07 1.71 6.06
C LEU A 200 15.32 0.54 5.08
N PRO A 201 16.57 0.07 4.95
CA PRO A 201 16.93 -0.85 3.87
C PRO A 201 16.53 -2.29 4.17
N LEU A 202 16.13 -3.02 3.10
CA LEU A 202 15.96 -4.46 3.08
C LEU A 202 16.93 -5.08 2.08
N HIS A 203 17.17 -6.39 2.20
CA HIS A 203 18.11 -7.10 1.34
C HIS A 203 17.51 -7.43 -0.04
N PHE A 204 18.37 -7.53 -1.08
CA PHE A 204 17.98 -7.68 -2.48
C PHE A 204 18.01 -9.12 -3.04
N ASP A 205 18.13 -10.12 -2.19
CA ASP A 205 18.27 -11.51 -2.64
C ASP A 205 16.96 -12.21 -3.01
N ASN A 206 15.83 -11.49 -2.96
CA ASN A 206 14.48 -12.02 -3.19
C ASN A 206 14.03 -13.13 -2.21
N GLN A 207 14.70 -13.26 -1.07
CA GLN A 207 14.36 -14.23 -0.03
C GLN A 207 13.55 -13.60 1.12
N SER A 208 13.23 -12.31 1.02
CA SER A 208 12.35 -11.66 1.99
C SER A 208 10.98 -12.34 2.00
N VAL A 209 10.45 -12.55 3.21
CA VAL A 209 9.10 -13.07 3.43
C VAL A 209 8.37 -12.10 4.35
N PHE A 210 7.15 -11.76 3.96
CA PHE A 210 6.26 -10.94 4.77
C PHE A 210 5.07 -11.79 5.20
N ARG A 211 4.82 -11.87 6.51
CA ARG A 211 3.65 -12.53 7.08
C ARG A 211 2.79 -11.50 7.75
N GLU A 212 1.51 -11.50 7.40
CA GLU A 212 0.56 -10.51 7.89
C GLU A 212 -0.65 -11.18 8.52
N ARG A 213 -1.21 -10.51 9.51
CA ARG A 213 -2.55 -10.78 10.04
C ARG A 213 -3.33 -9.48 9.97
N ILE A 214 -4.35 -9.47 9.12
CA ILE A 214 -5.19 -8.30 8.86
C ILE A 214 -6.56 -8.56 9.48
N PHE A 215 -7.01 -7.67 10.37
CA PHE A 215 -8.28 -7.82 11.09
C PHE A 215 -8.80 -6.49 11.60
N ARG A 216 -10.10 -6.39 11.83
CA ARG A 216 -10.70 -5.22 12.49
C ARG A 216 -10.46 -5.29 14.00
N ASP A 217 -10.23 -4.12 14.59
CA ASP A 217 -10.21 -3.96 16.05
C ASP A 217 -11.58 -4.33 16.61
N LYS A 218 -11.58 -5.13 17.71
CA LYS A 218 -12.82 -5.62 18.33
C LYS A 218 -13.56 -4.53 19.08
N ASP A 219 -12.83 -3.53 19.61
CA ASP A 219 -13.39 -2.43 20.41
C ASP A 219 -13.77 -1.23 19.52
N ASP A 220 -13.01 -0.99 18.44
CA ASP A 220 -13.30 0.06 17.46
C ASP A 220 -13.27 -0.49 16.02
N PRO A 221 -14.40 -0.91 15.44
CA PRO A 221 -14.46 -1.48 14.10
C PRO A 221 -14.09 -0.49 12.98
N LYS A 222 -13.81 0.76 13.29
CA LYS A 222 -13.23 1.72 12.33
C LYS A 222 -11.74 1.58 12.19
N ILE A 223 -11.09 0.80 13.03
CA ILE A 223 -9.66 0.50 12.98
C ILE A 223 -9.46 -0.86 12.32
N LEU A 224 -8.54 -0.92 11.37
CA LEU A 224 -8.02 -2.15 10.78
C LEU A 224 -6.56 -2.28 11.19
N HIS A 225 -6.19 -3.45 11.68
CA HIS A 225 -4.83 -3.83 11.98
C HIS A 225 -4.22 -4.60 10.81
N ASP A 226 -2.96 -4.39 10.57
CA ASP A 226 -2.09 -5.21 9.74
C ASP A 226 -0.82 -5.50 10.53
N VAL A 227 -0.85 -6.63 11.25
CA VAL A 227 0.29 -7.09 12.03
C VAL A 227 1.25 -7.79 11.09
N ILE A 228 2.24 -7.05 10.59
CA ILE A 228 3.21 -7.50 9.61
C ILE A 228 4.52 -7.94 10.26
N THR A 229 4.94 -9.17 9.97
CA THR A 229 6.26 -9.71 10.33
C THR A 229 7.14 -9.77 9.10
N THR A 230 8.24 -9.03 9.13
CA THR A 230 9.27 -9.03 8.09
C THR A 230 10.38 -10.01 8.45
N ILE A 231 10.67 -10.91 7.53
CA ILE A 231 11.80 -11.88 7.59
C ILE A 231 12.71 -11.53 6.42
N ASP A 232 13.93 -11.07 6.72
CA ASP A 232 14.83 -10.52 5.69
C ASP A 232 16.29 -10.64 6.17
N HIS A 233 17.24 -10.80 5.26
CA HIS A 233 18.66 -10.91 5.59
C HIS A 233 19.31 -9.61 6.06
N ALA A 234 18.63 -8.47 5.90
CA ALA A 234 19.04 -7.22 6.55
C ALA A 234 18.80 -7.23 8.06
N LEU A 235 18.01 -8.18 8.57
CA LEU A 235 17.60 -8.28 9.96
C LEU A 235 18.31 -9.40 10.70
N THR A 236 18.62 -9.20 11.98
CA THR A 236 19.17 -10.23 12.86
C THR A 236 18.13 -11.22 13.39
N ARG A 237 16.85 -10.88 13.30
CA ARG A 237 15.69 -11.71 13.66
C ARG A 237 14.44 -11.19 12.95
N PRO A 238 13.38 -12.00 12.82
CA PRO A 238 12.09 -11.52 12.35
C PRO A 238 11.62 -10.30 13.16
N TRP A 239 11.06 -9.31 12.46
CA TRP A 239 10.59 -8.07 13.05
C TRP A 239 9.12 -7.86 12.77
N THR A 240 8.33 -7.75 13.84
CA THR A 240 6.88 -7.61 13.77
C THR A 240 6.46 -6.20 14.15
N VAL A 241 5.59 -5.62 13.35
CA VAL A 241 5.00 -4.29 13.54
C VAL A 241 3.49 -4.40 13.40
N ASP A 242 2.75 -3.78 14.30
CA ASP A 242 1.31 -3.57 14.14
C ASP A 242 1.09 -2.23 13.40
N LYS A 243 0.62 -2.30 12.16
CA LYS A 243 0.17 -1.14 11.40
C LYS A 243 -1.34 -0.98 11.55
N LYS A 244 -1.80 0.27 11.68
CA LYS A 244 -3.22 0.57 11.82
C LYS A 244 -3.70 1.47 10.70
N TYR A 245 -4.93 1.23 10.29
CA TYR A 245 -5.64 2.06 9.33
C TYR A 245 -6.99 2.47 9.88
N VAL A 246 -7.48 3.63 9.47
CA VAL A 246 -8.75 4.20 9.91
C VAL A 246 -9.71 4.24 8.75
N HIS A 247 -10.91 3.69 8.93
CA HIS A 247 -11.98 3.78 7.96
C HIS A 247 -12.49 5.21 7.83
N SER A 248 -12.54 5.72 6.62
CA SER A 248 -13.11 7.04 6.33
C SER A 248 -14.62 7.03 6.57
N PRO A 249 -15.16 7.97 7.33
CA PRO A 249 -16.62 8.07 7.53
C PRO A 249 -17.36 8.62 6.30
N ASN A 250 -16.63 9.05 5.27
CA ASN A 250 -17.23 9.61 4.05
C ASN A 250 -17.78 8.47 3.19
N PRO A 251 -19.11 8.36 2.95
CA PRO A 251 -19.67 7.30 2.12
C PRO A 251 -19.42 7.50 0.61
N ARG A 252 -18.88 8.66 0.22
CA ARG A 252 -18.53 8.99 -1.17
C ARG A 252 -17.14 9.62 -1.20
N PRO A 253 -16.08 8.84 -0.87
CA PRO A 253 -14.74 9.37 -0.84
C PRO A 253 -14.30 9.74 -2.26
N ARG A 254 -13.46 10.77 -2.37
CA ARG A 254 -12.76 11.06 -3.62
C ARG A 254 -11.43 10.32 -3.58
N TRP A 255 -11.22 9.49 -4.58
CA TRP A 255 -9.95 8.82 -4.78
C TRP A 255 -8.99 9.78 -5.47
N GLY A 256 -7.81 9.96 -4.87
CA GLY A 256 -6.75 10.75 -5.47
C GLY A 256 -6.09 9.94 -6.58
N GLU A 257 -5.89 10.57 -7.72
CA GLU A 257 -5.05 10.03 -8.79
C GLU A 257 -3.64 10.58 -8.61
N ALA A 258 -2.66 9.72 -8.57
CA ALA A 258 -1.27 10.11 -8.61
C ALA A 258 -0.67 9.66 -9.93
N ASN A 259 -0.21 10.61 -10.69
CA ASN A 259 0.58 10.37 -11.89
C ASN A 259 2.00 10.86 -11.61
N CYS A 260 2.91 9.92 -11.47
CA CYS A 260 4.32 10.22 -11.29
C CYS A 260 5.04 10.07 -12.62
N ALA A 261 5.82 11.07 -13.00
CA ALA A 261 6.80 10.96 -14.08
C ALA A 261 8.12 11.57 -13.58
N GLU A 262 9.24 11.01 -13.97
CA GLU A 262 10.56 11.52 -13.56
C GLU A 262 10.73 13.00 -13.89
N SER A 263 10.17 13.43 -15.03
CA SER A 263 10.14 14.85 -15.45
C SER A 263 9.28 15.72 -14.51
N MET A 264 8.29 15.19 -13.87
CA MET A 264 7.41 15.95 -12.96
C MET A 264 8.03 16.14 -11.57
N ASN A 265 8.84 15.23 -11.08
CA ASN A 265 9.53 15.40 -9.80
C ASN A 265 10.62 16.50 -9.87
N ASN A 266 11.14 16.74 -11.06
CA ASN A 266 12.07 17.83 -11.34
C ASN A 266 11.39 19.08 -11.94
N SER A 267 10.09 19.08 -12.04
CA SER A 267 9.32 20.09 -12.76
C SER A 267 8.87 21.27 -11.91
N MET A 268 9.09 21.22 -10.59
CA MET A 268 8.87 22.38 -9.75
C MET A 268 10.10 23.29 -9.79
N ILE A 269 9.93 24.49 -10.34
CA ILE A 269 10.98 25.49 -10.43
C ILE A 269 10.63 26.65 -9.51
N ALA A 270 11.57 27.01 -8.64
CA ALA A 270 11.48 28.21 -7.81
C ALA A 270 12.02 29.41 -8.59
N ILE A 271 11.23 30.45 -8.74
CA ILE A 271 11.62 31.74 -9.33
C ILE A 271 11.34 32.82 -8.29
N GLY A 272 12.37 33.37 -7.70
CA GLY A 272 12.25 34.24 -6.55
C GLY A 272 11.66 33.54 -5.34
N ARG A 273 10.48 33.96 -4.88
CA ARG A 273 9.74 33.37 -3.76
C ARG A 273 8.57 32.48 -4.19
N GLU A 274 8.40 32.32 -5.51
CA GLU A 274 7.29 31.56 -6.06
C GLU A 274 7.77 30.25 -6.69
N SER A 275 6.95 29.21 -6.58
CA SER A 275 7.18 27.93 -7.22
C SER A 275 6.21 27.76 -8.40
N TYR A 276 6.69 27.23 -9.49
CA TYR A 276 5.93 26.95 -10.72
C TYR A 276 6.10 25.51 -11.14
N TYR A 277 5.05 24.93 -11.74
CA TYR A 277 5.19 23.67 -12.45
C TYR A 277 5.73 23.92 -13.86
N MET A 278 6.69 23.13 -14.27
CA MET A 278 7.13 23.09 -15.66
C MET A 278 6.40 21.94 -16.37
N SER A 279 5.63 22.25 -17.39
CA SER A 279 5.01 21.24 -18.26
C SER A 279 6.04 20.55 -19.15
N GLY A 280 5.69 19.42 -19.76
CA GLY A 280 6.58 18.64 -20.63
C GLY A 280 7.11 19.41 -21.85
N ASP A 281 6.44 20.47 -22.27
CA ASP A 281 6.85 21.41 -23.31
C ASP A 281 7.68 22.61 -22.77
N GLY A 282 8.01 22.60 -21.48
CA GLY A 282 8.81 23.65 -20.85
C GLY A 282 8.05 24.87 -20.40
N MET A 283 6.73 24.88 -20.47
CA MET A 283 5.89 26.00 -20.01
C MET A 283 5.82 26.02 -18.47
N LEU A 284 5.95 27.22 -17.88
CA LEU A 284 5.78 27.43 -16.45
C LEU A 284 4.31 27.69 -16.12
N MET A 285 3.73 26.82 -15.31
CA MET A 285 2.35 26.85 -14.88
C MET A 285 2.23 27.27 -13.42
N PRO A 286 1.25 28.10 -13.05
CA PRO A 286 1.05 28.51 -11.67
C PRO A 286 0.63 27.31 -10.79
N VAL A 287 1.17 27.25 -9.59
CA VAL A 287 0.79 26.26 -8.56
C VAL A 287 -0.49 26.68 -7.84
N ARG A 288 -0.79 27.97 -7.79
CA ARG A 288 -1.93 28.55 -7.08
C ARG A 288 -2.81 29.37 -8.02
N LYS A 289 -4.13 29.35 -7.78
CA LYS A 289 -5.05 30.29 -8.42
C LYS A 289 -4.63 31.71 -8.02
N ASN A 290 -4.55 32.61 -8.92
CA ASN A 290 -4.09 34.02 -8.73
C ASN A 290 -2.59 34.20 -8.44
N GLN A 291 -1.77 33.19 -8.73
CA GLN A 291 -0.33 33.35 -8.69
C GLN A 291 0.13 34.30 -9.79
N PRO A 292 1.05 35.26 -9.52
CA PRO A 292 1.59 36.10 -10.56
C PRO A 292 2.35 35.29 -11.61
N PRO A 293 2.41 35.73 -12.85
CA PRO A 293 3.24 35.08 -13.86
C PRO A 293 4.70 35.08 -13.43
N PRO A 294 5.50 34.06 -13.85
CA PRO A 294 6.91 33.98 -13.48
C PRO A 294 7.69 35.20 -14.04
N ASP A 295 8.55 35.72 -13.20
CA ASP A 295 9.49 36.79 -13.66
C ASP A 295 10.67 36.13 -14.38
N LEU A 296 10.60 36.12 -15.70
CA LEU A 296 11.60 35.50 -16.56
C LEU A 296 12.71 36.48 -17.02
N ARG A 297 12.76 37.69 -16.51
CA ARG A 297 13.74 38.72 -16.97
C ARG A 297 15.19 38.25 -16.85
N TYR A 298 15.48 37.40 -15.92
CA TYR A 298 16.83 36.85 -15.68
C TYR A 298 16.99 35.39 -16.12
N PHE A 299 15.96 34.81 -16.68
CA PHE A 299 16.02 33.43 -17.18
C PHE A 299 16.69 33.44 -18.56
N LYS A 300 17.94 32.99 -18.61
CA LYS A 300 18.64 32.81 -19.88
C LYS A 300 18.39 31.36 -20.34
N PRO A 301 17.74 31.16 -21.51
CA PRO A 301 17.66 29.82 -22.10
C PRO A 301 19.09 29.27 -22.23
N SER A 302 19.33 28.01 -21.82
CA SER A 302 20.60 27.37 -22.13
C SER A 302 20.80 27.38 -23.64
N GLN A 303 21.83 28.06 -24.09
CA GLN A 303 22.22 27.94 -25.50
C GLN A 303 22.60 26.48 -25.75
N LYS A 304 21.87 25.83 -26.65
CA LYS A 304 22.20 24.47 -27.14
C LYS A 304 23.47 24.50 -27.94
#